data_72b64305fdcc9f4a689ee5f079b1b755
#
_entry.id   72b64305fdcc9f4a689ee5f079b1b755
#
_cell.length_a   1.000
_cell.length_b   1.000
_cell.length_c   1.000
_cell.angle_alpha   90.00
_cell.angle_beta   90.00
_cell.angle_gamma   90.00
#
_symmetry.space_group_name_H-M   'P 1'
#
loop_
_entity.id
_entity.type
_entity.pdbx_description
1 polymer ?
#
loop_
_entity_poly.entity_id
_entity_poly.type
_entity_poly.pdbx_seq_one_letter_code
_entity_poly.pdbx_strand_id
1 'polypeptide(L)'
;NILYALFLRRLPTRALAALVLLAGCGLTAFAVWGPLGDICVGFALTEENIVGGSLRLLFSFSAGLLMSRVFKPVRVRGAFWIGALGVVAVSAVPRIGGSEHLWMNGLYDAACAIAVFPLIVYLGASGKTTDKATTRICKFLGDISYPLYMVHYPFIYLYYAWVKNENLTFAQSLPGAAALVVGSVILAYLCLKLYDEPVRRFLTKRFLNITKRP
;
A
#
# COMPACT_ATOMS: atom_id res chain seq x y z
N ASN A 1 4.07 -15.29 -2.17
CA ASN A 1 3.93 -15.97 -3.47
C ASN A 1 3.89 -17.49 -3.34
N ILE A 2 4.75 -18.12 -2.48
CA ILE A 2 4.75 -19.58 -2.27
C ILE A 2 3.42 -20.05 -1.66
N LEU A 3 2.96 -19.44 -0.58
CA LEU A 3 1.67 -19.74 0.05
C LEU A 3 0.49 -19.57 -0.92
N TYR A 4 0.53 -18.56 -1.77
CA TYR A 4 -0.47 -18.38 -2.83
C TYR A 4 -0.45 -19.54 -3.82
N ALA A 5 0.72 -19.88 -4.34
CA ALA A 5 0.85 -20.92 -5.35
C ALA A 5 0.42 -22.30 -4.83
N LEU A 6 0.74 -22.62 -3.57
CA LEU A 6 0.47 -23.92 -2.96
C LEU A 6 -0.97 -24.06 -2.44
N PHE A 7 -1.50 -23.04 -1.78
CA PHE A 7 -2.75 -23.12 -1.02
C PHE A 7 -3.85 -22.20 -1.52
N LEU A 8 -3.62 -20.88 -1.53
CA LEU A 8 -4.69 -19.90 -1.74
C LEU A 8 -5.29 -19.95 -3.15
N ARG A 9 -4.51 -20.30 -4.15
CA ARG A 9 -4.99 -20.47 -5.54
C ARG A 9 -6.07 -21.54 -5.67
N ARG A 10 -5.99 -22.60 -4.86
CA ARG A 10 -6.91 -23.76 -4.91
C ARG A 10 -8.14 -23.60 -4.03
N LEU A 11 -8.17 -22.61 -3.13
CA LEU A 11 -9.31 -22.39 -2.25
C LEU A 11 -10.56 -21.99 -3.06
N PRO A 12 -11.74 -22.58 -2.76
CA PRO A 12 -12.99 -22.10 -3.32
C PRO A 12 -13.29 -20.68 -2.84
N THR A 13 -14.01 -19.90 -3.65
CA THR A 13 -14.28 -18.49 -3.35
C THR A 13 -14.97 -18.28 -1.99
N ARG A 14 -15.84 -19.22 -1.59
CA ARG A 14 -16.50 -19.19 -0.26
C ARG A 14 -15.51 -19.34 0.89
N ALA A 15 -14.55 -20.26 0.79
CA ALA A 15 -13.52 -20.44 1.81
C ALA A 15 -12.57 -19.25 1.86
N LEU A 16 -12.25 -18.66 0.70
CA LEU A 16 -11.46 -17.44 0.63
C LEU A 16 -12.20 -16.25 1.27
N ALA A 17 -13.50 -16.11 1.05
CA ALA A 17 -14.32 -15.08 1.70
C ALA A 17 -14.35 -15.27 3.23
N ALA A 18 -14.52 -16.51 3.71
CA ALA A 18 -14.43 -16.81 5.14
C ALA A 18 -13.06 -16.44 5.73
N LEU A 19 -11.98 -16.75 5.01
CA LEU A 19 -10.63 -16.36 5.42
C LEU A 19 -10.45 -14.84 5.52
N VAL A 20 -10.97 -14.09 4.54
CA VAL A 20 -10.95 -12.60 4.56
C VAL A 20 -11.72 -12.07 5.75
N LEU A 21 -12.90 -12.61 6.04
CA LEU A 21 -13.71 -12.20 7.20
C LEU A 21 -12.98 -12.49 8.51
N LEU A 22 -12.45 -13.70 8.69
CA LEU A 22 -11.72 -14.08 9.91
C LEU A 22 -10.46 -13.23 10.10
N ALA A 23 -9.68 -13.03 9.04
CA ALA A 23 -8.49 -12.19 9.09
C ALA A 23 -8.84 -10.71 9.37
N GLY A 24 -9.95 -10.20 8.80
CA GLY A 24 -10.45 -8.86 9.05
C GLY A 24 -10.92 -8.68 10.50
N CYS A 25 -11.68 -9.63 11.04
CA CYS A 25 -12.07 -9.63 12.46
C CYS A 25 -10.83 -9.69 13.38
N GLY A 26 -9.88 -10.57 13.08
CA GLY A 26 -8.63 -10.65 13.83
C GLY A 26 -7.82 -9.36 13.79
N LEU A 27 -7.73 -8.73 12.62
CA LEU A 27 -7.03 -7.44 12.45
C LEU A 27 -7.74 -6.32 13.22
N THR A 28 -9.08 -6.27 13.19
CA THR A 28 -9.86 -5.30 13.97
C THR A 28 -9.68 -5.52 15.45
N ALA A 29 -9.75 -6.76 15.91
CA ALA A 29 -9.52 -7.12 17.32
C ALA A 29 -8.12 -6.70 17.77
N PHE A 30 -7.11 -6.97 16.96
CA PHE A 30 -5.74 -6.55 17.22
C PHE A 30 -5.60 -5.02 17.29
N ALA A 31 -6.21 -4.29 16.37
CA ALA A 31 -6.15 -2.84 16.31
C ALA A 31 -6.84 -2.17 17.53
N VAL A 32 -7.98 -2.72 17.96
CA VAL A 32 -8.80 -2.12 19.04
C VAL A 32 -8.29 -2.51 20.43
N TRP A 33 -7.91 -3.77 20.63
CA TRP A 33 -7.50 -4.29 21.94
C TRP A 33 -6.01 -4.52 22.07
N GLY A 34 -5.25 -4.33 21.01
CA GLY A 34 -3.79 -4.43 21.06
C GLY A 34 -3.15 -3.23 21.77
N PRO A 35 -1.91 -3.40 22.24
CA PRO A 35 -1.22 -2.39 23.06
C PRO A 35 -0.87 -1.12 22.33
N LEU A 36 -0.83 -1.16 20.97
CA LEU A 36 -0.42 -0.04 20.13
C LEU A 36 -1.60 0.84 19.71
N GLY A 37 -2.83 0.31 19.68
CA GLY A 37 -4.00 1.02 19.19
C GLY A 37 -3.89 1.42 17.72
N ASP A 38 -3.17 0.62 16.91
CA ASP A 38 -3.01 0.81 15.49
C ASP A 38 -2.67 -0.49 14.77
N ILE A 39 -2.55 -0.45 13.44
CA ILE A 39 -2.15 -1.56 12.59
C ILE A 39 -0.75 -1.36 11.97
N CYS A 40 0.03 -0.40 12.46
CA CYS A 40 1.37 -0.09 11.95
C CYS A 40 2.41 -1.06 12.55
N VAL A 41 2.32 -2.33 12.18
CA VAL A 41 3.09 -3.45 12.72
C VAL A 41 3.71 -4.29 11.60
N GLY A 42 4.60 -5.20 11.96
CA GLY A 42 5.28 -6.12 11.03
C GLY A 42 6.70 -5.68 10.65
N PHE A 43 7.31 -4.80 11.45
CA PHE A 43 8.65 -4.26 11.20
C PHE A 43 9.72 -4.78 12.17
N ALA A 44 9.33 -5.51 13.23
CA ALA A 44 10.23 -6.07 14.22
C ALA A 44 9.83 -7.50 14.57
N LEU A 45 10.75 -8.24 15.22
CA LEU A 45 10.53 -9.61 15.68
C LEU A 45 9.99 -9.64 17.12
N THR A 46 9.03 -8.76 17.42
CA THR A 46 8.27 -8.80 18.67
C THR A 46 6.95 -9.53 18.47
N GLU A 47 6.35 -10.02 19.54
CA GLU A 47 5.10 -10.78 19.46
C GLU A 47 3.99 -9.99 18.77
N GLU A 48 3.81 -8.73 19.14
CA GLU A 48 2.80 -7.85 18.53
C GLU A 48 3.05 -7.62 17.05
N ASN A 49 4.32 -7.44 16.65
CA ASN A 49 4.68 -7.24 15.26
C ASN A 49 4.47 -8.50 14.41
N ILE A 50 4.75 -9.68 14.98
CA ILE A 50 4.55 -10.96 14.27
C ILE A 50 3.07 -11.23 14.11
N VAL A 51 2.28 -11.12 15.19
CA VAL A 51 0.84 -11.40 15.15
C VAL A 51 0.11 -10.38 14.29
N GLY A 52 0.26 -9.10 14.58
CA GLY A 52 -0.42 -8.03 13.83
C GLY A 52 0.03 -7.95 12.37
N GLY A 53 1.34 -8.11 12.11
CA GLY A 53 1.89 -8.15 10.76
C GLY A 53 1.37 -9.34 9.95
N SER A 54 1.24 -10.52 10.57
CA SER A 54 0.67 -11.71 9.93
C SER A 54 -0.80 -11.53 9.61
N LEU A 55 -1.60 -10.97 10.53
CA LEU A 55 -3.02 -10.68 10.31
C LEU A 55 -3.20 -9.65 9.19
N ARG A 56 -2.38 -8.58 9.18
CA ARG A 56 -2.41 -7.55 8.12
C ARG A 56 -2.06 -8.15 6.77
N LEU A 57 -1.01 -8.97 6.69
CA LEU A 57 -0.61 -9.64 5.46
C LEU A 57 -1.70 -10.58 4.97
N LEU A 58 -2.24 -11.42 5.87
CA LEU A 58 -3.26 -12.40 5.53
C LEU A 58 -4.54 -11.73 5.03
N PHE A 59 -5.00 -10.67 5.72
CA PHE A 59 -6.16 -9.91 5.29
C PHE A 59 -5.93 -9.25 3.93
N SER A 60 -4.89 -8.43 3.79
CA SER A 60 -4.66 -7.64 2.58
C SER A 60 -4.47 -8.51 1.35
N PHE A 61 -3.72 -9.61 1.48
CA PHE A 61 -3.45 -10.51 0.38
C PHE A 61 -4.70 -11.30 -0.02
N SER A 62 -5.42 -11.89 0.95
CA SER A 62 -6.62 -12.68 0.67
C SER A 62 -7.78 -11.80 0.18
N ALA A 63 -7.94 -10.58 0.70
CA ALA A 63 -8.93 -9.61 0.22
C ALA A 63 -8.66 -9.19 -1.23
N GLY A 64 -7.41 -8.91 -1.59
CA GLY A 64 -7.02 -8.62 -2.97
C GLY A 64 -7.32 -9.81 -3.91
N LEU A 65 -7.03 -11.02 -3.47
CA LEU A 65 -7.32 -12.24 -4.23
C LEU A 65 -8.83 -12.47 -4.37
N LEU A 66 -9.61 -12.28 -3.30
CA LEU A 66 -11.07 -12.36 -3.36
C LEU A 66 -11.64 -11.31 -4.32
N MET A 67 -11.17 -10.06 -4.19
CA MET A 67 -11.55 -8.98 -5.07
C MET A 67 -11.27 -9.33 -6.54
N SER A 68 -10.11 -9.88 -6.87
CA SER A 68 -9.77 -10.26 -8.25
C SER A 68 -10.69 -11.33 -8.83
N ARG A 69 -11.26 -12.20 -7.99
CA ARG A 69 -12.21 -13.26 -8.44
C ARG A 69 -13.64 -12.76 -8.63
N VAL A 70 -14.06 -11.80 -7.80
CA VAL A 70 -15.45 -11.29 -7.83
C VAL A 70 -15.56 -9.95 -8.53
N PHE A 71 -14.43 -9.41 -9.02
CA PHE A 71 -14.35 -8.09 -9.62
C PHE A 71 -15.26 -7.98 -10.86
N LYS A 72 -16.14 -6.99 -10.81
CA LYS A 72 -16.94 -6.55 -11.96
C LYS A 72 -16.67 -5.07 -12.17
N PRO A 73 -16.02 -4.68 -13.27
CA PRO A 73 -15.67 -3.28 -13.48
C PRO A 73 -16.93 -2.42 -13.61
N VAL A 74 -16.99 -1.37 -12.81
CA VAL A 74 -18.01 -0.31 -12.91
C VAL A 74 -17.37 0.86 -13.66
N ARG A 75 -18.06 1.42 -14.68
CA ARG A 75 -17.51 2.54 -15.44
C ARG A 75 -17.58 3.82 -14.61
N VAL A 76 -16.53 4.12 -13.87
CA VAL A 76 -16.41 5.34 -13.05
C VAL A 76 -15.54 6.36 -13.80
N ARG A 77 -16.14 7.51 -14.13
CA ARG A 77 -15.37 8.65 -14.66
C ARG A 77 -14.61 9.33 -13.53
N GLY A 78 -13.34 9.67 -13.76
CA GLY A 78 -12.54 10.36 -12.75
C GLY A 78 -12.12 9.51 -11.55
N ALA A 79 -12.19 8.17 -11.63
CA ALA A 79 -11.86 7.25 -10.53
C ALA A 79 -10.48 7.50 -9.94
N PHE A 80 -9.50 7.91 -10.75
CA PHE A 80 -8.17 8.29 -10.27
C PHE A 80 -8.25 9.47 -9.27
N TRP A 81 -8.94 10.54 -9.63
CA TRP A 81 -9.05 11.73 -8.77
C TRP A 81 -9.88 11.46 -7.51
N ILE A 82 -10.97 10.67 -7.65
CA ILE A 82 -11.78 10.24 -6.51
C ILE A 82 -10.94 9.41 -5.54
N GLY A 83 -10.17 8.46 -6.07
CA GLY A 83 -9.28 7.63 -5.27
C GLY A 83 -8.17 8.46 -4.60
N ALA A 84 -7.52 9.36 -5.34
CA ALA A 84 -6.48 10.23 -4.80
C ALA A 84 -7.01 11.15 -3.68
N LEU A 85 -8.16 11.80 -3.89
CA LEU A 85 -8.83 12.60 -2.87
C LEU A 85 -9.24 11.76 -1.66
N GLY A 86 -9.74 10.54 -1.89
CA GLY A 86 -10.10 9.60 -0.83
C GLY A 86 -8.89 9.24 0.05
N VAL A 87 -7.74 8.92 -0.57
CA VAL A 87 -6.51 8.64 0.18
C VAL A 87 -6.06 9.86 0.98
N VAL A 88 -6.05 11.07 0.37
CA VAL A 88 -5.67 12.30 1.06
C VAL A 88 -6.62 12.59 2.23
N ALA A 89 -7.92 12.50 2.02
CA ALA A 89 -8.91 12.75 3.05
C ALA A 89 -8.76 11.82 4.25
N VAL A 90 -8.59 10.51 3.99
CA VAL A 90 -8.37 9.51 5.06
C VAL A 90 -7.04 9.74 5.79
N SER A 91 -5.98 10.07 5.06
CA SER A 91 -4.66 10.31 5.66
C SER A 91 -4.57 11.65 6.42
N ALA A 92 -5.47 12.60 6.13
CA ALA A 92 -5.50 13.91 6.80
C ALA A 92 -6.23 13.88 8.15
N VAL A 93 -6.91 12.79 8.49
CA VAL A 93 -7.60 12.66 9.79
C VAL A 93 -6.54 12.52 10.89
N PRO A 94 -6.52 13.45 11.86
CA PRO A 94 -5.56 13.38 12.96
C PRO A 94 -5.89 12.21 13.89
N ARG A 95 -4.88 11.71 14.61
CA ARG A 95 -5.11 10.76 15.71
C ARG A 95 -5.95 11.42 16.81
N ILE A 96 -6.98 10.74 17.24
CA ILE A 96 -7.94 11.19 18.25
C ILE A 96 -7.90 10.26 19.47
N GLY A 97 -8.41 10.74 20.62
CA GLY A 97 -8.51 9.92 21.85
C GLY A 97 -7.27 9.94 22.75
N GLY A 98 -6.14 10.49 22.28
CA GLY A 98 -4.90 10.55 23.10
C GLY A 98 -4.42 9.16 23.57
N SER A 99 -3.64 9.13 24.65
CA SER A 99 -3.14 7.90 25.28
C SER A 99 -4.21 7.06 25.98
N GLU A 100 -5.30 7.70 26.42
CA GLU A 100 -6.38 7.05 27.17
C GLU A 100 -7.34 6.25 26.29
N HIS A 101 -7.46 6.59 25.00
CA HIS A 101 -8.45 6.01 24.11
C HIS A 101 -7.80 5.53 22.80
N LEU A 102 -6.72 4.77 22.89
CA LEU A 102 -6.00 4.21 21.74
C LEU A 102 -6.90 3.37 20.82
N TRP A 103 -7.91 2.71 21.38
CA TRP A 103 -8.87 1.90 20.62
C TRP A 103 -9.62 2.70 19.54
N MET A 104 -9.80 4.02 19.71
CA MET A 104 -10.47 4.87 18.71
C MET A 104 -9.62 4.96 17.43
N ASN A 105 -8.30 5.10 17.59
CA ASN A 105 -7.38 5.10 16.44
C ASN A 105 -7.32 3.71 15.80
N GLY A 106 -7.25 2.66 16.61
CA GLY A 106 -7.29 1.29 16.13
C GLY A 106 -8.54 0.95 15.34
N LEU A 107 -9.71 1.40 15.80
CA LEU A 107 -10.97 1.22 15.07
C LEU A 107 -10.98 1.99 13.75
N TYR A 108 -10.47 3.22 13.76
CA TYR A 108 -10.33 4.02 12.54
C TYR A 108 -9.41 3.36 11.51
N ASP A 109 -8.22 2.94 11.95
CA ASP A 109 -7.23 2.27 11.10
C ASP A 109 -7.79 0.95 10.52
N ALA A 110 -8.49 0.16 11.35
CA ALA A 110 -9.14 -1.08 10.91
C ALA A 110 -10.24 -0.79 9.87
N ALA A 111 -11.10 0.20 10.12
CA ALA A 111 -12.15 0.59 9.17
C ALA A 111 -11.55 1.05 7.84
N CYS A 112 -10.49 1.84 7.88
CA CYS A 112 -9.76 2.27 6.69
C CYS A 112 -9.17 1.08 5.92
N ALA A 113 -8.50 0.15 6.61
CA ALA A 113 -7.86 -1.00 5.99
C ALA A 113 -8.86 -2.00 5.40
N ILE A 114 -9.98 -2.23 6.11
CA ILE A 114 -10.96 -3.28 5.75
C ILE A 114 -11.99 -2.79 4.73
N ALA A 115 -12.40 -1.53 4.79
CA ALA A 115 -13.46 -1.00 3.96
C ALA A 115 -12.97 0.07 2.98
N VAL A 116 -12.32 1.12 3.47
CA VAL A 116 -12.04 2.31 2.65
C VAL A 116 -10.99 2.03 1.59
N PHE A 117 -9.85 1.44 1.94
CA PHE A 117 -8.80 1.15 0.96
C PHE A 117 -9.21 0.10 -0.08
N PRO A 118 -9.87 -1.02 0.27
CA PRO A 118 -10.42 -1.93 -0.74
C PRO A 118 -11.42 -1.25 -1.69
N LEU A 119 -12.27 -0.35 -1.18
CA LEU A 119 -13.18 0.42 -2.02
C LEU A 119 -12.41 1.35 -2.97
N ILE A 120 -11.39 2.06 -2.50
CA ILE A 120 -10.53 2.92 -3.33
C ILE A 120 -9.86 2.10 -4.43
N VAL A 121 -9.32 0.92 -4.09
CA VAL A 121 -8.69 0.00 -5.05
C VAL A 121 -9.73 -0.48 -6.08
N TYR A 122 -10.94 -0.85 -5.64
CA TYR A 122 -12.03 -1.26 -6.52
C TYR A 122 -12.42 -0.15 -7.50
N LEU A 123 -12.60 1.07 -7.01
CA LEU A 123 -12.91 2.25 -7.83
C LEU A 123 -11.78 2.54 -8.82
N GLY A 124 -10.54 2.52 -8.37
CA GLY A 124 -9.36 2.73 -9.22
C GLY A 124 -9.24 1.70 -10.34
N ALA A 125 -9.46 0.41 -10.02
CA ALA A 125 -9.44 -0.68 -10.99
C ALA A 125 -10.62 -0.62 -11.97
N SER A 126 -11.75 0.00 -11.58
CA SER A 126 -12.94 0.19 -12.42
C SER A 126 -12.85 1.44 -13.30
N GLY A 127 -11.90 2.33 -13.02
CA GLY A 127 -11.78 3.62 -13.69
C GLY A 127 -11.32 3.50 -15.15
N LYS A 128 -11.89 4.33 -16.00
CA LYS A 128 -11.38 4.57 -17.34
C LYS A 128 -10.92 6.02 -17.45
N THR A 129 -9.66 6.23 -17.76
CA THR A 129 -9.15 7.55 -18.12
C THR A 129 -9.50 7.82 -19.57
N THR A 130 -10.20 8.92 -19.85
CA THR A 130 -10.61 9.32 -21.20
C THR A 130 -9.73 10.43 -21.76
N ASP A 131 -9.06 11.18 -20.90
CA ASP A 131 -8.19 12.28 -21.29
C ASP A 131 -6.71 11.87 -21.30
N LYS A 132 -5.97 12.42 -22.26
CA LYS A 132 -4.54 12.11 -22.46
C LYS A 132 -3.67 12.55 -21.28
N ALA A 133 -4.02 13.63 -20.59
CA ALA A 133 -3.25 14.16 -19.47
C ALA A 133 -3.31 13.20 -18.26
N THR A 134 -4.52 12.84 -17.81
CA THR A 134 -4.70 11.88 -16.70
C THR A 134 -4.08 10.52 -17.02
N THR A 135 -4.24 10.04 -18.28
CA THR A 135 -3.61 8.78 -18.69
C THR A 135 -2.09 8.82 -18.57
N ARG A 136 -1.46 9.95 -18.96
CA ARG A 136 0.00 10.13 -18.83
C ARG A 136 0.44 10.18 -17.39
N ILE A 137 -0.31 10.90 -16.51
CA ILE A 137 -0.04 10.97 -15.10
C ILE A 137 -0.16 9.59 -14.46
N CYS A 138 -1.28 8.87 -14.69
CA CYS A 138 -1.49 7.52 -14.15
C CYS A 138 -0.38 6.56 -14.59
N LYS A 139 0.02 6.63 -15.86
CA LYS A 139 1.12 5.81 -16.36
C LYS A 139 2.44 6.14 -15.67
N PHE A 140 2.79 7.41 -15.55
CA PHE A 140 4.00 7.85 -14.88
C PHE A 140 4.03 7.39 -13.42
N LEU A 141 2.94 7.62 -12.66
CA LEU A 141 2.83 7.19 -11.26
C LEU A 141 2.89 5.67 -11.11
N GLY A 142 2.27 4.94 -12.04
CA GLY A 142 2.35 3.47 -12.07
C GLY A 142 3.77 2.98 -12.33
N ASP A 143 4.46 3.57 -13.30
CA ASP A 143 5.83 3.18 -13.67
C ASP A 143 6.83 3.44 -12.54
N ILE A 144 6.70 4.55 -11.81
CA ILE A 144 7.60 4.88 -10.69
C ILE A 144 7.20 4.25 -9.35
N SER A 145 6.00 3.69 -9.22
CA SER A 145 5.46 3.23 -7.92
C SER A 145 6.34 2.19 -7.24
N TYR A 146 6.82 1.20 -7.99
CA TYR A 146 7.70 0.17 -7.44
C TYR A 146 9.10 0.68 -7.09
N PRO A 147 9.82 1.40 -7.97
CA PRO A 147 11.07 2.04 -7.59
C PRO A 147 10.93 2.99 -6.39
N LEU A 148 9.86 3.78 -6.35
CA LEU A 148 9.59 4.69 -5.23
C LEU A 148 9.43 3.92 -3.92
N TYR A 149 8.65 2.82 -3.93
CA TYR A 149 8.50 1.95 -2.77
C TYR A 149 9.83 1.42 -2.26
N MET A 150 10.75 1.09 -3.16
CA MET A 150 12.06 0.54 -2.78
C MET A 150 13.01 1.58 -2.19
N VAL A 151 12.97 2.83 -2.67
CA VAL A 151 13.98 3.83 -2.32
C VAL A 151 13.56 4.81 -1.21
N HIS A 152 12.26 5.05 -0.98
CA HIS A 152 11.80 6.12 -0.08
C HIS A 152 12.04 5.80 1.40
N TYR A 153 11.99 4.54 1.79
CA TYR A 153 11.98 4.12 3.19
C TYR A 153 13.23 4.53 3.99
N PRO A 154 14.47 4.33 3.49
CA PRO A 154 15.66 4.80 4.18
C PRO A 154 15.67 6.32 4.41
N PHE A 155 15.17 7.10 3.45
CA PHE A 155 15.13 8.56 3.55
C PHE A 155 14.08 9.04 4.56
N ILE A 156 12.96 8.32 4.73
CA ILE A 156 11.99 8.61 5.80
C ILE A 156 12.66 8.46 7.18
N TYR A 157 13.47 7.42 7.39
CA TYR A 157 14.20 7.26 8.65
C TYR A 157 15.21 8.36 8.90
N LEU A 158 15.98 8.75 7.89
CA LEU A 158 16.92 9.86 7.99
C LEU A 158 16.20 11.18 8.33
N TYR A 159 15.09 11.44 7.65
CA TYR A 159 14.27 12.61 7.92
C TYR A 159 13.70 12.60 9.34
N TYR A 160 13.15 11.46 9.78
CA TYR A 160 12.62 11.33 11.14
C TYR A 160 13.69 11.53 12.20
N ALA A 161 14.86 10.92 12.00
CA ALA A 161 16.01 11.08 12.90
C ALA A 161 16.46 12.56 12.98
N TRP A 162 16.54 13.22 11.83
CA TRP A 162 16.89 14.66 11.77
C TRP A 162 15.89 15.51 12.53
N VAL A 163 14.59 15.36 12.25
CA VAL A 163 13.53 16.13 12.95
C VAL A 163 13.57 15.90 14.45
N LYS A 164 13.80 14.66 14.89
CA LYS A 164 13.85 14.31 16.31
C LYS A 164 15.10 14.81 17.00
N ASN A 165 16.27 14.67 16.39
CA ASN A 165 17.54 15.08 17.00
C ASN A 165 17.66 16.60 17.15
N GLU A 166 17.16 17.34 16.15
CA GLU A 166 17.17 18.80 16.16
C GLU A 166 15.92 19.39 16.87
N ASN A 167 15.01 18.56 17.39
CA ASN A 167 13.76 18.99 18.03
C ASN A 167 12.96 19.99 17.19
N LEU A 168 12.87 19.77 15.87
CA LEU A 168 12.25 20.68 14.95
C LEU A 168 10.74 20.72 15.13
N THR A 169 10.18 21.93 15.05
CA THR A 169 8.74 22.12 14.97
C THR A 169 8.20 21.67 13.61
N PHE A 170 6.89 21.46 13.51
CA PHE A 170 6.24 21.09 12.25
C PHE A 170 6.59 22.06 11.11
N ALA A 171 6.53 23.37 11.35
CA ALA A 171 6.84 24.37 10.34
C ALA A 171 8.31 24.32 9.86
N GLN A 172 9.25 24.07 10.79
CA GLN A 172 10.67 23.92 10.46
C GLN A 172 10.99 22.64 9.70
N SER A 173 10.20 21.57 9.89
CA SER A 173 10.40 20.28 9.22
C SER A 173 9.83 20.24 7.80
N LEU A 174 8.91 21.15 7.44
CA LEU A 174 8.25 21.16 6.12
C LEU A 174 9.21 21.22 4.92
N PRO A 175 10.26 22.06 4.90
CA PRO A 175 11.19 22.07 3.76
C PRO A 175 11.90 20.72 3.58
N GLY A 176 12.28 20.08 4.68
CA GLY A 176 12.86 18.74 4.67
C GLY A 176 11.89 17.68 4.14
N ALA A 177 10.63 17.76 4.55
CA ALA A 177 9.58 16.88 4.03
C ALA A 177 9.38 17.06 2.51
N ALA A 178 9.35 18.30 2.03
CA ALA A 178 9.26 18.59 0.61
C ALA A 178 10.48 18.06 -0.16
N ALA A 179 11.68 18.27 0.36
CA ALA A 179 12.91 17.73 -0.22
C ALA A 179 12.92 16.20 -0.25
N LEU A 180 12.43 15.55 0.80
CA LEU A 180 12.26 14.08 0.87
C LEU A 180 11.35 13.58 -0.25
N VAL A 181 10.17 14.18 -0.42
CA VAL A 181 9.20 13.76 -1.45
C VAL A 181 9.78 13.94 -2.84
N VAL A 182 10.28 15.14 -3.15
CA VAL A 182 10.85 15.45 -4.47
C VAL A 182 12.08 14.59 -4.76
N GLY A 183 12.99 14.48 -3.80
CA GLY A 183 14.20 13.66 -3.92
C GLY A 183 13.89 12.18 -4.14
N SER A 184 12.91 11.63 -3.41
CA SER A 184 12.47 10.24 -3.57
C SER A 184 11.86 9.98 -4.96
N VAL A 185 11.07 10.91 -5.49
CA VAL A 185 10.49 10.81 -6.84
C VAL A 185 11.58 10.87 -7.91
N ILE A 186 12.53 11.81 -7.79
CA ILE A 186 13.66 11.92 -8.72
C ILE A 186 14.49 10.64 -8.69
N LEU A 187 14.86 10.15 -7.51
CA LEU A 187 15.64 8.93 -7.37
C LEU A 187 14.90 7.72 -7.91
N ALA A 188 13.61 7.59 -7.63
CA ALA A 188 12.78 6.51 -8.18
C ALA A 188 12.76 6.53 -9.71
N TYR A 189 12.65 7.71 -10.31
CA TYR A 189 12.69 7.87 -11.76
C TYR A 189 14.07 7.49 -12.36
N LEU A 190 15.15 7.90 -11.70
CA LEU A 190 16.50 7.50 -12.09
C LEU A 190 16.69 5.97 -11.98
N CYS A 191 16.25 5.36 -10.90
CA CYS A 191 16.28 3.91 -10.73
C CYS A 191 15.45 3.18 -11.81
N LEU A 192 14.28 3.72 -12.16
CA LEU A 192 13.46 3.19 -13.25
C LEU A 192 14.22 3.20 -14.58
N LYS A 193 14.81 4.35 -14.94
CA LYS A 193 15.42 4.55 -16.27
C LYS A 193 16.79 3.91 -16.40
N LEU A 194 17.63 4.03 -15.37
CA LEU A 194 19.03 3.59 -15.44
C LEU A 194 19.21 2.10 -15.04
N TYR A 195 18.30 1.56 -14.24
CA TYR A 195 18.43 0.19 -13.74
C TYR A 195 17.26 -0.71 -14.17
N ASP A 196 16.03 -0.41 -13.77
CA ASP A 196 14.90 -1.34 -13.94
C ASP A 196 14.56 -1.61 -15.41
N GLU A 197 14.38 -0.58 -16.23
CA GLU A 197 14.08 -0.77 -17.66
C GLU A 197 15.19 -1.52 -18.43
N PRO A 198 16.50 -1.18 -18.29
CA PRO A 198 17.56 -1.92 -18.96
C PRO A 198 17.66 -3.38 -18.53
N VAL A 199 17.61 -3.63 -17.22
CA VAL A 199 17.68 -4.99 -16.65
C VAL A 199 16.49 -5.82 -17.11
N ARG A 200 15.28 -5.28 -17.05
CA ARG A 200 14.06 -5.95 -17.51
C ARG A 200 14.11 -6.29 -19.01
N ARG A 201 14.58 -5.37 -19.85
CA ARG A 201 14.79 -5.62 -21.29
C ARG A 201 15.82 -6.72 -21.53
N PHE A 202 16.93 -6.70 -20.80
CA PHE A 202 17.96 -7.72 -20.90
C PHE A 202 17.42 -9.11 -20.52
N LEU A 203 16.77 -9.23 -19.35
CA LEU A 203 16.19 -10.48 -18.87
C LEU A 203 15.12 -11.02 -19.83
N THR A 204 14.24 -10.14 -20.34
CA THR A 204 13.20 -10.53 -21.29
C THR A 204 13.82 -11.09 -22.57
N LYS A 205 14.83 -10.44 -23.11
CA LYS A 205 15.52 -10.92 -24.32
C LYS A 205 16.23 -12.26 -24.08
N ARG A 206 16.85 -12.43 -22.90
CA ARG A 206 17.64 -13.62 -22.62
C ARG A 206 16.79 -14.83 -22.24
N PHE A 207 15.72 -14.65 -21.48
CA PHE A 207 14.97 -15.77 -20.90
C PHE A 207 13.61 -16.01 -21.55
N LEU A 208 12.91 -14.96 -22.03
CA LEU A 208 11.57 -15.12 -22.59
C LEU A 208 11.57 -15.33 -24.12
N ASN A 209 12.57 -14.85 -24.85
CA ASN A 209 12.68 -15.11 -26.28
C ASN A 209 13.20 -16.52 -26.64
N ILE A 210 13.70 -17.27 -25.66
CA ILE A 210 14.11 -18.66 -25.85
C ILE A 210 12.87 -19.57 -26.07
N THR A 211 11.72 -19.20 -25.51
CA THR A 211 10.46 -19.97 -25.62
C THR A 211 9.74 -19.79 -26.98
N LYS A 212 10.24 -18.92 -27.86
CA LYS A 212 9.69 -18.70 -29.22
C LYS A 212 10.57 -19.27 -30.35
N ARG A 213 11.50 -20.17 -30.05
CA ARG A 213 12.14 -20.95 -31.12
C ARG A 213 11.31 -22.21 -31.36
N PRO A 214 10.98 -22.49 -32.65
CA PRO A 214 10.14 -23.60 -33.07
C PRO A 214 10.73 -24.95 -32.69
#